data_7e2c56eeed8b265faf4f6d2a0b27636b
#
_entry.id   7e2c56eeed8b265faf4f6d2a0b27636b
#
_cell.length_a   1.000
_cell.length_b   1.000
_cell.length_c   1.000
_cell.angle_alpha   90.00
_cell.angle_beta   90.00
_cell.angle_gamma   90.00
#
_symmetry.space_group_name_H-M   'P 1'
#
loop_
_entity.id
_entity.type
_entity.pdbx_description
1 polymer ?
#
loop_
_entity_poly.entity_id
_entity_poly.type
_entity_poly.pdbx_seq_one_letter_code
_entity_poly.pdbx_strand_id
1 'polypeptide(L)'
;YLKDRIQAKLKKADILLCGANGMGFFHIEKGVWVNGHYTRPNHEPGGICIISQSGSGVAGIIDCEERINLNLSVSSGSELTVGAEDYLDYVLHQESTTVVGMFLETIRKPDQMIQAFQLANERKIPIVILKTGRTEQSAELTVSHSGGLAGVDDYYNALFEKYGIQRVADMDELATTLIMFDQPHTLANGNMVSLHDSGGERQLIIDIADQQGVEFAELEDDTTQKLKEILDPGLPAVNPLDAWGKGLE
;
A
#
# COMPACT_ATOMS: atom_id res chain seq x y z
N TYR A 1 -21.23 3.91 -26.72
CA TYR A 1 -22.56 3.42 -26.36
C TYR A 1 -23.11 4.08 -25.10
N LEU A 2 -23.56 3.32 -24.02
CA LEU A 2 -24.17 3.95 -22.83
C LEU A 2 -23.17 4.73 -22.00
N LYS A 3 -21.99 4.15 -21.76
CA LYS A 3 -20.87 4.82 -21.03
C LYS A 3 -20.53 6.15 -21.70
N ASP A 4 -20.32 6.18 -23.01
CA ASP A 4 -19.93 7.39 -23.76
C ASP A 4 -21.01 8.49 -23.68
N ARG A 5 -22.27 8.08 -23.74
CA ARG A 5 -23.41 9.01 -23.59
C ARG A 5 -23.50 9.60 -22.18
N ILE A 6 -23.26 8.79 -21.14
CA ILE A 6 -23.23 9.26 -19.77
C ILE A 6 -22.06 10.22 -19.57
N GLN A 7 -20.86 9.82 -20.00
CA GLN A 7 -19.65 10.63 -19.90
C GLN A 7 -19.80 11.98 -20.60
N ALA A 8 -20.36 12.01 -21.81
CA ALA A 8 -20.63 13.25 -22.54
C ALA A 8 -21.62 14.17 -21.81
N LYS A 9 -22.65 13.61 -21.17
CA LYS A 9 -23.61 14.38 -20.37
C LYS A 9 -22.98 14.94 -19.09
N LEU A 10 -22.19 14.12 -18.38
CA LEU A 10 -21.49 14.54 -17.17
C LEU A 10 -20.51 15.68 -17.47
N LYS A 11 -19.71 15.51 -18.53
CA LYS A 11 -18.77 16.54 -19.01
C LYS A 11 -19.49 17.85 -19.39
N LYS A 12 -20.64 17.76 -20.09
CA LYS A 12 -21.44 18.94 -20.46
C LYS A 12 -22.03 19.66 -19.26
N ALA A 13 -22.34 18.93 -18.20
CA ALA A 13 -22.93 19.46 -16.97
C ALA A 13 -21.89 19.83 -15.91
N ASP A 14 -20.61 19.65 -16.19
CA ASP A 14 -19.47 19.84 -15.26
C ASP A 14 -19.66 19.04 -13.96
N ILE A 15 -20.11 17.77 -14.11
CA ILE A 15 -20.32 16.86 -12.98
C ILE A 15 -19.19 15.85 -12.89
N LEU A 16 -18.55 15.79 -11.71
CA LEU A 16 -17.60 14.74 -11.36
C LEU A 16 -18.35 13.50 -10.86
N LEU A 17 -17.95 12.33 -11.34
CA LEU A 17 -18.53 11.04 -10.96
C LEU A 17 -17.44 10.11 -10.44
N CYS A 18 -17.58 9.66 -9.18
CA CYS A 18 -16.84 8.52 -8.65
C CYS A 18 -17.47 7.23 -9.18
N GLY A 19 -16.76 6.50 -10.02
CA GLY A 19 -17.30 5.31 -10.69
C GLY A 19 -17.47 5.48 -12.21
N ALA A 20 -18.39 4.75 -12.85
CA ALA A 20 -19.31 3.72 -12.38
C ALA A 20 -18.60 2.43 -11.95
N ASN A 21 -19.42 1.46 -11.43
CA ASN A 21 -18.92 0.15 -11.00
C ASN A 21 -17.79 0.25 -9.95
N GLY A 22 -17.85 1.23 -9.06
CA GLY A 22 -17.01 1.41 -7.90
C GLY A 22 -17.80 1.23 -6.62
N MET A 23 -17.10 1.01 -5.51
CA MET A 23 -17.70 0.86 -4.17
C MET A 23 -17.84 2.20 -3.45
N GLY A 24 -17.45 3.32 -4.08
CA GLY A 24 -17.48 4.64 -3.47
C GLY A 24 -16.21 4.98 -2.71
N PHE A 25 -16.32 5.82 -1.70
CA PHE A 25 -15.16 6.28 -0.94
C PHE A 25 -15.47 6.52 0.54
N PHE A 26 -14.39 6.47 1.32
CA PHE A 26 -14.36 6.88 2.71
C PHE A 26 -13.29 7.97 2.86
N HIS A 27 -13.67 9.14 3.32
CA HIS A 27 -12.75 10.16 3.75
C HIS A 27 -12.78 10.24 5.28
N ILE A 28 -11.93 9.44 5.93
CA ILE A 28 -11.98 9.23 7.39
C ILE A 28 -11.74 10.54 8.13
N GLU A 29 -10.69 11.27 7.77
CA GLU A 29 -10.35 12.55 8.39
C GLU A 29 -11.50 13.58 8.34
N LYS A 30 -12.28 13.59 7.26
CA LYS A 30 -13.41 14.52 7.09
C LYS A 30 -14.77 13.94 7.52
N GLY A 31 -14.79 12.70 7.97
CA GLY A 31 -16.03 12.02 8.37
C GLY A 31 -17.04 11.85 7.23
N VAL A 32 -16.58 11.74 5.97
CA VAL A 32 -17.44 11.59 4.80
C VAL A 32 -17.40 10.17 4.28
N TRP A 33 -18.54 9.50 4.30
CA TRP A 33 -18.69 8.10 3.94
C TRP A 33 -19.75 7.94 2.87
N VAL A 34 -19.33 7.60 1.65
CA VAL A 34 -20.17 7.37 0.47
C VAL A 34 -19.75 6.06 -0.15
N ASN A 35 -20.28 4.95 0.35
CA ASN A 35 -19.82 3.62 -0.01
C ASN A 35 -20.98 2.65 -0.21
N GLY A 36 -20.75 1.63 -1.02
CA GLY A 36 -21.71 0.56 -1.35
C GLY A 36 -21.50 -0.73 -0.57
N HIS A 37 -20.65 -0.76 0.45
CA HIS A 37 -20.44 -1.95 1.29
C HIS A 37 -20.31 -1.57 2.77
N TYR A 38 -20.50 -2.55 3.63
CA TYR A 38 -20.25 -2.41 5.05
C TYR A 38 -18.74 -2.52 5.31
N THR A 39 -18.28 -1.80 6.31
CA THR A 39 -16.91 -1.86 6.82
C THR A 39 -16.95 -1.84 8.34
N ARG A 40 -15.83 -2.16 8.98
CA ARG A 40 -15.71 -2.08 10.45
C ARG A 40 -16.10 -0.68 10.94
N PRO A 41 -16.77 -0.56 12.11
CA PRO A 41 -17.36 0.71 12.55
C PRO A 41 -16.33 1.74 13.01
N ASN A 42 -15.16 1.32 13.46
CA ASN A 42 -14.17 2.18 14.12
C ASN A 42 -12.92 2.27 13.27
N HIS A 43 -12.87 3.27 12.39
CA HIS A 43 -11.65 3.65 11.69
C HIS A 43 -11.03 4.85 12.40
N GLU A 44 -9.81 4.67 12.92
CA GLU A 44 -9.02 5.81 13.38
C GLU A 44 -8.41 6.53 12.17
N PRO A 45 -8.43 7.87 12.14
CA PRO A 45 -7.75 8.64 11.11
C PRO A 45 -6.25 8.36 11.13
N GLY A 46 -5.68 8.17 9.94
CA GLY A 46 -4.25 7.93 9.77
C GLY A 46 -3.70 8.62 8.53
N GLY A 47 -2.52 8.18 8.08
CA GLY A 47 -1.82 8.76 6.94
C GLY A 47 -1.94 7.96 5.64
N ILE A 48 -2.49 6.77 5.68
CA ILE A 48 -2.55 5.87 4.53
C ILE A 48 -3.73 6.23 3.62
N CYS A 49 -3.45 6.42 2.33
CA CYS A 49 -4.48 6.56 1.31
C CYS A 49 -4.55 5.33 0.41
N ILE A 50 -5.75 4.84 0.10
CA ILE A 50 -5.97 3.73 -0.81
C ILE A 50 -6.78 4.20 -2.02
N ILE A 51 -6.22 3.98 -3.22
CA ILE A 51 -6.88 4.24 -4.50
C ILE A 51 -6.96 2.93 -5.28
N SER A 52 -8.17 2.46 -5.56
CA SER A 52 -8.37 1.16 -6.19
C SER A 52 -9.36 1.22 -7.34
N GLN A 53 -8.99 0.67 -8.49
CA GLN A 53 -9.91 0.40 -9.59
C GLN A 53 -10.80 -0.81 -9.32
N SER A 54 -10.43 -1.66 -8.35
CA SER A 54 -11.21 -2.82 -7.89
C SER A 54 -11.98 -2.51 -6.61
N GLY A 55 -13.28 -2.81 -6.58
CA GLY A 55 -14.10 -2.67 -5.38
C GLY A 55 -13.72 -3.65 -4.28
N SER A 56 -13.56 -4.92 -4.62
CA SER A 56 -13.15 -5.97 -3.66
C SER A 56 -11.72 -5.78 -3.15
N GLY A 57 -10.82 -5.21 -3.98
CA GLY A 57 -9.47 -4.89 -3.56
C GLY A 57 -9.43 -3.86 -2.43
N VAL A 58 -10.28 -2.83 -2.49
CA VAL A 58 -10.42 -1.87 -1.38
C VAL A 58 -10.96 -2.55 -0.13
N ALA A 59 -12.06 -3.29 -0.25
CA ALA A 59 -12.70 -3.92 0.90
C ALA A 59 -11.74 -4.89 1.62
N GLY A 60 -10.97 -5.65 0.87
CA GLY A 60 -9.99 -6.58 1.44
C GLY A 60 -8.96 -5.89 2.35
N ILE A 61 -8.41 -4.76 1.93
CA ILE A 61 -7.45 -4.02 2.76
C ILE A 61 -8.13 -3.36 3.96
N ILE A 62 -9.26 -2.68 3.75
CA ILE A 62 -9.95 -1.92 4.81
C ILE A 62 -10.47 -2.82 5.92
N ASP A 63 -10.99 -3.99 5.58
CA ASP A 63 -11.70 -4.86 6.52
C ASP A 63 -10.79 -5.93 7.13
N CYS A 64 -9.74 -6.35 6.43
CA CYS A 64 -8.89 -7.46 6.86
C CYS A 64 -7.62 -7.03 7.62
N GLU A 65 -7.18 -5.76 7.47
CA GLU A 65 -5.95 -5.29 8.11
C GLU A 65 -6.25 -4.15 9.09
N GLU A 66 -6.33 -4.49 10.38
CA GLU A 66 -6.67 -3.55 11.44
C GLU A 66 -5.56 -2.55 11.77
N ARG A 67 -4.32 -2.84 11.37
CA ARG A 67 -3.17 -1.95 11.58
C ARG A 67 -3.12 -0.80 10.58
N ILE A 68 -3.94 -0.84 9.53
CA ILE A 68 -4.03 0.24 8.54
C ILE A 68 -4.98 1.33 9.04
N ASN A 69 -4.43 2.51 9.32
CA ASN A 69 -5.18 3.71 9.64
C ASN A 69 -5.25 4.62 8.42
N LEU A 70 -6.47 4.75 7.89
CA LEU A 70 -6.72 5.42 6.62
C LEU A 70 -7.03 6.91 6.82
N ASN A 71 -6.53 7.74 5.89
CA ASN A 71 -7.04 9.08 5.64
C ASN A 71 -8.19 9.03 4.62
N LEU A 72 -7.90 8.47 3.43
CA LEU A 72 -8.86 8.30 2.35
C LEU A 72 -8.77 6.88 1.79
N SER A 73 -9.93 6.31 1.48
CA SER A 73 -10.01 5.14 0.63
C SER A 73 -11.04 5.35 -0.46
N VAL A 74 -10.68 5.09 -1.71
CA VAL A 74 -11.56 5.24 -2.87
C VAL A 74 -11.51 4.03 -3.79
N SER A 75 -12.70 3.55 -4.18
CA SER A 75 -12.90 2.61 -5.26
C SER A 75 -13.36 3.35 -6.51
N SER A 76 -12.44 3.63 -7.44
CA SER A 76 -12.71 4.47 -8.61
C SER A 76 -13.52 3.76 -9.72
N GLY A 77 -13.48 2.43 -9.75
CA GLY A 77 -14.25 1.62 -10.70
C GLY A 77 -13.92 1.91 -12.16
N SER A 78 -14.95 2.19 -12.96
CA SER A 78 -14.81 2.41 -14.41
C SER A 78 -14.28 3.79 -14.80
N GLU A 79 -14.11 4.72 -13.87
CA GLU A 79 -13.45 6.04 -14.06
C GLU A 79 -14.02 6.85 -15.23
N LEU A 80 -15.33 7.12 -15.21
CA LEU A 80 -15.99 7.82 -16.31
C LEU A 80 -15.59 9.29 -16.40
N THR A 81 -15.34 9.97 -15.29
CA THR A 81 -14.91 11.38 -15.29
C THR A 81 -13.68 11.61 -14.42
N VAL A 82 -13.62 10.98 -13.25
CA VAL A 82 -12.49 11.07 -12.31
C VAL A 82 -11.77 9.72 -12.29
N GLY A 83 -10.48 9.72 -12.52
CA GLY A 83 -9.63 8.53 -12.55
C GLY A 83 -8.67 8.42 -11.37
N ALA A 84 -7.93 7.33 -11.32
CA ALA A 84 -6.94 7.09 -10.29
C ALA A 84 -5.89 8.22 -10.21
N GLU A 85 -5.57 8.81 -11.35
CA GLU A 85 -4.62 9.93 -11.46
C GLU A 85 -5.14 11.20 -10.74
N ASP A 86 -6.45 11.49 -10.88
CA ASP A 86 -7.08 12.64 -10.24
C ASP A 86 -7.13 12.45 -8.71
N TYR A 87 -7.44 11.23 -8.26
CA TYR A 87 -7.43 10.90 -6.83
C TYR A 87 -6.02 10.94 -6.26
N LEU A 88 -5.03 10.44 -6.99
CA LEU A 88 -3.63 10.50 -6.57
C LEU A 88 -3.17 11.96 -6.40
N ASP A 89 -3.43 12.82 -7.38
CA ASP A 89 -3.12 14.25 -7.27
C ASP A 89 -3.80 14.87 -6.04
N TYR A 90 -5.07 14.57 -5.81
CA TYR A 90 -5.81 15.08 -4.65
C TYR A 90 -5.19 14.66 -3.31
N VAL A 91 -4.87 13.38 -3.12
CA VAL A 91 -4.33 12.91 -1.84
C VAL A 91 -2.90 13.39 -1.60
N LEU A 92 -2.12 13.58 -2.66
CA LEU A 92 -0.78 14.14 -2.55
C LEU A 92 -0.78 15.61 -2.07
N HIS A 93 -1.88 16.32 -2.14
CA HIS A 93 -2.04 17.67 -1.60
C HIS A 93 -2.58 17.71 -0.16
N GLN A 94 -2.96 16.56 0.42
CA GLN A 94 -3.38 16.51 1.82
C GLN A 94 -2.15 16.44 2.75
N GLU A 95 -2.15 17.21 3.82
CA GLU A 95 -1.03 17.24 4.79
C GLU A 95 -0.90 15.95 5.59
N SER A 96 -2.02 15.27 5.82
CA SER A 96 -2.09 14.01 6.56
C SER A 96 -1.62 12.79 5.78
N THR A 97 -1.42 12.89 4.46
CA THR A 97 -1.00 11.73 3.64
C THR A 97 0.48 11.42 3.88
N THR A 98 0.74 10.22 4.37
CA THR A 98 2.10 9.67 4.62
C THR A 98 2.53 8.68 3.54
N VAL A 99 1.59 7.87 3.01
CA VAL A 99 1.83 6.89 1.96
C VAL A 99 0.56 6.64 1.15
N VAL A 100 0.72 6.31 -0.13
CA VAL A 100 -0.41 5.98 -1.02
C VAL A 100 -0.29 4.56 -1.53
N GLY A 101 -1.32 3.73 -1.28
CA GLY A 101 -1.50 2.42 -1.89
C GLY A 101 -2.42 2.48 -3.10
N MET A 102 -2.04 1.81 -4.18
CA MET A 102 -2.88 1.76 -5.37
C MET A 102 -3.07 0.32 -5.86
N PHE A 103 -4.32 -0.02 -6.18
CA PHE A 103 -4.65 -1.22 -6.94
C PHE A 103 -5.03 -0.80 -8.35
N LEU A 104 -4.14 -1.05 -9.32
CA LEU A 104 -4.30 -0.57 -10.69
C LEU A 104 -4.47 -1.70 -11.71
N GLU A 105 -5.49 -1.57 -12.54
CA GLU A 105 -5.67 -2.37 -13.76
C GLU A 105 -5.06 -1.66 -14.97
N THR A 106 -5.24 -0.33 -15.04
CA THR A 106 -4.75 0.50 -16.17
C THR A 106 -4.50 1.94 -15.72
N ILE A 107 -3.62 2.64 -16.42
CA ILE A 107 -3.44 4.09 -16.33
C ILE A 107 -4.12 4.72 -17.54
N ARG A 108 -5.11 5.59 -17.31
CA ARG A 108 -5.90 6.20 -18.38
C ARG A 108 -5.34 7.53 -18.87
N LYS A 109 -4.68 8.26 -18.00
CA LYS A 109 -4.07 9.56 -18.27
C LYS A 109 -2.56 9.52 -17.91
N PRO A 110 -1.71 8.93 -18.79
CA PRO A 110 -0.31 8.69 -18.46
C PRO A 110 0.45 9.95 -18.06
N ASP A 111 0.23 11.07 -18.76
CA ASP A 111 0.93 12.32 -18.49
C ASP A 111 0.57 12.86 -17.08
N GLN A 112 -0.70 12.77 -16.70
CA GLN A 112 -1.16 13.19 -15.37
C GLN A 112 -0.62 12.26 -14.27
N MET A 113 -0.59 10.94 -14.51
CA MET A 113 0.02 9.99 -13.59
C MET A 113 1.51 10.28 -13.38
N ILE A 114 2.24 10.59 -14.45
CA ILE A 114 3.66 10.96 -14.37
C ILE A 114 3.84 12.22 -13.53
N GLN A 115 3.01 13.24 -13.73
CA GLN A 115 3.04 14.48 -12.93
C GLN A 115 2.77 14.18 -11.44
N ALA A 116 1.80 13.31 -11.14
CA ALA A 116 1.52 12.90 -9.77
C ALA A 116 2.68 12.12 -9.14
N PHE A 117 3.37 11.24 -9.88
CA PHE A 117 4.57 10.56 -9.39
C PHE A 117 5.73 11.53 -9.10
N GLN A 118 5.91 12.56 -9.93
CA GLN A 118 6.88 13.62 -9.67
C GLN A 118 6.55 14.40 -8.40
N LEU A 119 5.29 14.79 -8.23
CA LEU A 119 4.82 15.46 -7.03
C LEU A 119 5.01 14.61 -5.76
N ALA A 120 4.73 13.30 -5.85
CA ALA A 120 4.97 12.38 -4.74
C ALA A 120 6.44 12.35 -4.31
N ASN A 121 7.36 12.32 -5.28
CA ASN A 121 8.80 12.38 -5.01
C ASN A 121 9.22 13.71 -4.39
N GLU A 122 8.72 14.84 -4.89
CA GLU A 122 8.98 16.17 -4.33
C GLU A 122 8.50 16.27 -2.88
N ARG A 123 7.34 15.69 -2.58
CA ARG A 123 6.74 15.66 -1.24
C ARG A 123 7.27 14.52 -0.36
N LYS A 124 8.08 13.63 -0.90
CA LYS A 124 8.60 12.42 -0.22
C LYS A 124 7.50 11.52 0.32
N ILE A 125 6.41 11.40 -0.43
CA ILE A 125 5.29 10.50 -0.12
C ILE A 125 5.49 9.22 -0.93
N PRO A 126 5.77 8.07 -0.30
CA PRO A 126 5.90 6.79 -0.99
C PRO A 126 4.59 6.39 -1.68
N ILE A 127 4.72 5.77 -2.86
CA ILE A 127 3.60 5.14 -3.55
C ILE A 127 3.88 3.65 -3.70
N VAL A 128 2.91 2.84 -3.31
CA VAL A 128 2.95 1.38 -3.41
C VAL A 128 1.86 0.91 -4.37
N ILE A 129 2.22 0.17 -5.41
CA ILE A 129 1.28 -0.22 -6.46
C ILE A 129 1.21 -1.74 -6.61
N LEU A 130 0.01 -2.29 -6.45
CA LEU A 130 -0.38 -3.60 -6.93
C LEU A 130 -0.96 -3.46 -8.32
N LYS A 131 -0.19 -3.84 -9.36
CA LYS A 131 -0.60 -3.76 -10.76
C LYS A 131 -1.03 -5.13 -11.27
N THR A 132 -2.29 -5.23 -11.68
CA THR A 132 -2.85 -6.43 -12.34
C THR A 132 -2.76 -6.33 -13.87
N GLY A 133 -3.09 -7.40 -14.59
CA GLY A 133 -2.94 -7.45 -16.05
C GLY A 133 -1.49 -7.63 -16.50
N ARG A 134 -0.69 -8.41 -15.74
CA ARG A 134 0.75 -8.65 -15.99
C ARG A 134 0.99 -9.69 -17.09
N THR A 135 0.16 -10.72 -17.12
CA THR A 135 0.24 -11.80 -18.13
C THR A 135 -0.69 -11.48 -19.30
N GLU A 136 -0.41 -12.03 -20.48
CA GLU A 136 -1.25 -11.86 -21.66
C GLU A 136 -2.72 -12.22 -21.37
N GLN A 137 -2.95 -13.34 -20.70
CA GLN A 137 -4.29 -13.78 -20.31
C GLN A 137 -4.99 -12.80 -19.38
N SER A 138 -4.29 -12.24 -18.39
CA SER A 138 -4.89 -11.27 -17.45
C SER A 138 -5.06 -9.89 -18.11
N ALA A 139 -4.22 -9.54 -19.06
CA ALA A 139 -4.35 -8.31 -19.83
C ALA A 139 -5.62 -8.31 -20.70
N GLU A 140 -5.95 -9.42 -21.34
CA GLU A 140 -7.20 -9.59 -22.09
C GLU A 140 -8.44 -9.42 -21.21
N LEU A 141 -8.40 -9.94 -19.98
CA LEU A 141 -9.47 -9.76 -19.00
C LEU A 141 -9.61 -8.30 -18.58
N THR A 142 -8.51 -7.56 -18.44
CA THR A 142 -8.54 -6.12 -18.11
C THR A 142 -9.27 -5.33 -19.21
N VAL A 143 -9.03 -5.62 -20.47
CA VAL A 143 -9.72 -4.97 -21.59
C VAL A 143 -11.24 -5.21 -21.52
N SER A 144 -11.66 -6.43 -21.24
CA SER A 144 -13.08 -6.78 -21.17
C SER A 144 -13.77 -6.22 -19.92
N HIS A 145 -13.08 -6.14 -18.79
CA HIS A 145 -13.63 -5.75 -17.49
C HIS A 145 -13.67 -4.22 -17.32
N SER A 146 -12.55 -3.55 -17.52
CA SER A 146 -12.43 -2.09 -17.29
C SER A 146 -12.55 -1.25 -18.55
N GLY A 147 -12.43 -1.87 -19.73
CA GLY A 147 -12.40 -1.20 -21.03
C GLY A 147 -11.12 -0.39 -21.27
N GLY A 148 -10.09 -0.59 -20.44
CA GLY A 148 -8.77 0.01 -20.59
C GLY A 148 -7.79 -0.95 -21.25
N LEU A 149 -6.78 -0.42 -21.93
CA LEU A 149 -5.65 -1.23 -22.42
C LEU A 149 -4.74 -1.53 -21.23
N ALA A 150 -4.46 -2.80 -20.97
CA ALA A 150 -3.57 -3.21 -19.88
C ALA A 150 -2.14 -2.70 -20.07
N GLY A 151 -1.74 -2.47 -21.31
CA GLY A 151 -0.36 -2.12 -21.67
C GLY A 151 0.58 -3.32 -21.61
N VAL A 152 1.84 -3.09 -21.96
CA VAL A 152 2.92 -4.07 -21.82
C VAL A 152 3.51 -3.92 -20.43
N ASP A 153 3.61 -5.01 -19.67
CA ASP A 153 4.02 -4.97 -18.25
C ASP A 153 5.41 -4.38 -18.04
N ASP A 154 6.33 -4.58 -18.98
CA ASP A 154 7.70 -4.02 -18.92
C ASP A 154 7.71 -2.49 -18.94
N TYR A 155 6.75 -1.84 -19.61
CA TYR A 155 6.64 -0.38 -19.57
C TYR A 155 6.23 0.13 -18.19
N TYR A 156 5.35 -0.60 -17.49
CA TYR A 156 5.00 -0.28 -16.11
C TYR A 156 6.19 -0.47 -15.17
N ASN A 157 6.97 -1.55 -15.34
CA ASN A 157 8.19 -1.76 -14.55
C ASN A 157 9.18 -0.60 -14.72
N ALA A 158 9.48 -0.23 -15.96
CA ALA A 158 10.40 0.88 -16.25
C ALA A 158 9.87 2.22 -15.71
N LEU A 159 8.55 2.45 -15.79
CA LEU A 159 7.91 3.65 -15.25
C LEU A 159 8.03 3.69 -13.72
N PHE A 160 7.72 2.61 -13.05
CA PHE A 160 7.74 2.52 -11.60
C PHE A 160 9.18 2.65 -11.06
N GLU A 161 10.14 1.96 -11.67
CA GLU A 161 11.57 2.08 -11.33
C GLU A 161 12.05 3.54 -11.49
N LYS A 162 11.72 4.18 -12.59
CA LYS A 162 12.12 5.57 -12.87
C LYS A 162 11.65 6.55 -11.80
N TYR A 163 10.46 6.36 -11.24
CA TYR A 163 9.87 7.24 -10.24
C TYR A 163 9.93 6.71 -8.80
N GLY A 164 10.67 5.63 -8.56
CA GLY A 164 10.83 5.04 -7.22
C GLY A 164 9.53 4.48 -6.63
N ILE A 165 8.60 4.08 -7.49
CA ILE A 165 7.32 3.48 -7.08
C ILE A 165 7.55 2.05 -6.63
N GLN A 166 7.07 1.69 -5.46
CA GLN A 166 7.17 0.34 -4.94
C GLN A 166 6.10 -0.55 -5.59
N ARG A 167 6.52 -1.55 -6.35
CA ARG A 167 5.62 -2.52 -6.95
C ARG A 167 5.55 -3.75 -6.07
N VAL A 168 4.34 -4.20 -5.76
CA VAL A 168 4.06 -5.39 -4.95
C VAL A 168 3.32 -6.45 -5.76
N ALA A 169 3.41 -7.71 -5.33
CA ALA A 169 2.88 -8.86 -6.06
C ALA A 169 1.44 -9.21 -5.67
N ASP A 170 1.05 -8.97 -4.44
CA ASP A 170 -0.27 -9.32 -3.89
C ASP A 170 -0.78 -8.34 -2.84
N MET A 171 -1.93 -8.65 -2.25
CA MET A 171 -2.61 -7.80 -1.29
C MET A 171 -1.91 -7.76 0.07
N ASP A 172 -1.29 -8.86 0.49
CA ASP A 172 -0.59 -8.96 1.76
C ASP A 172 0.70 -8.12 1.70
N GLU A 173 1.44 -8.20 0.60
CA GLU A 173 2.57 -7.33 0.35
C GLU A 173 2.15 -5.86 0.29
N LEU A 174 1.02 -5.53 -0.36
CA LEU A 174 0.51 -4.16 -0.39
C LEU A 174 0.23 -3.65 1.02
N ALA A 175 -0.52 -4.38 1.81
CA ALA A 175 -0.88 -4.01 3.18
C ALA A 175 0.36 -3.85 4.07
N THR A 176 1.27 -4.83 4.05
CA THR A 176 2.48 -4.82 4.88
C THR A 176 3.43 -3.69 4.50
N THR A 177 3.60 -3.43 3.21
CA THR A 177 4.46 -2.34 2.72
C THR A 177 3.88 -0.97 3.09
N LEU A 178 2.56 -0.79 3.03
CA LEU A 178 1.91 0.44 3.47
C LEU A 178 2.11 0.69 4.96
N ILE A 179 1.93 -0.33 5.81
CA ILE A 179 2.18 -0.25 7.25
C ILE A 179 3.63 0.14 7.53
N MET A 180 4.58 -0.43 6.79
CA MET A 180 6.00 -0.12 6.93
C MET A 180 6.31 1.34 6.57
N PHE A 181 5.75 1.86 5.48
CA PHE A 181 5.98 3.25 5.07
C PHE A 181 5.23 4.29 5.92
N ASP A 182 4.15 3.91 6.58
CA ASP A 182 3.41 4.80 7.50
C ASP A 182 4.11 5.02 8.84
N GLN A 183 5.23 4.32 9.09
CA GLN A 183 5.98 4.51 10.33
C GLN A 183 6.63 5.90 10.38
N PRO A 184 6.65 6.55 11.57
CA PRO A 184 7.12 7.93 11.72
C PRO A 184 8.63 8.10 11.51
N HIS A 185 9.36 7.01 11.44
CA HIS A 185 10.82 7.01 11.30
C HIS A 185 11.24 6.39 9.97
N THR A 186 11.94 7.18 9.17
CA THR A 186 12.65 6.67 8.00
C THR A 186 13.88 5.89 8.48
N LEU A 187 14.04 4.67 7.99
CA LEU A 187 15.28 3.91 8.25
C LEU A 187 16.45 4.69 7.65
N ALA A 188 17.40 5.05 8.50
CA ALA A 188 18.72 5.44 8.05
C ALA A 188 19.47 4.17 7.58
N ASN A 189 20.69 4.30 7.10
CA ASN A 189 21.53 3.15 6.75
C ASN A 189 21.68 2.21 7.94
N GLY A 190 21.45 0.92 7.76
CA GLY A 190 21.65 -0.08 8.81
C GLY A 190 21.02 -1.41 8.43
N ASN A 191 21.48 -2.46 9.10
CA ASN A 191 20.95 -3.80 8.95
C ASN A 191 19.79 -4.03 9.89
N MET A 192 19.06 -5.12 9.71
CA MET A 192 17.84 -5.44 10.46
C MET A 192 18.16 -5.85 11.91
N VAL A 193 17.33 -5.38 12.84
CA VAL A 193 17.23 -5.90 14.21
C VAL A 193 15.83 -6.49 14.39
N SER A 194 15.76 -7.66 15.02
CA SER A 194 14.49 -8.38 15.17
C SER A 194 14.39 -8.97 16.57
N LEU A 195 13.22 -8.78 17.19
CA LEU A 195 12.89 -9.25 18.53
C LEU A 195 11.69 -10.19 18.44
N HIS A 196 11.81 -11.37 19.03
CA HIS A 196 10.81 -12.44 19.00
C HIS A 196 10.52 -12.93 20.42
N ASP A 197 9.35 -13.51 20.58
CA ASP A 197 8.92 -14.19 21.81
C ASP A 197 8.95 -15.74 21.67
N SER A 198 9.59 -16.23 20.59
CA SER A 198 9.66 -17.64 20.27
C SER A 198 10.91 -17.98 19.46
N GLY A 199 11.60 -19.05 19.87
CA GLY A 199 12.73 -19.57 19.10
C GLY A 199 12.34 -20.04 17.68
N GLY A 200 11.11 -20.50 17.48
CA GLY A 200 10.58 -20.87 16.16
C GLY A 200 10.42 -19.66 15.24
N GLU A 201 9.90 -18.55 15.73
CA GLU A 201 9.79 -17.31 14.96
C GLU A 201 11.17 -16.72 14.64
N ARG A 202 12.09 -16.80 15.60
CA ARG A 202 13.48 -16.41 15.36
C ARG A 202 14.12 -17.25 14.24
N GLN A 203 13.90 -18.55 14.19
CA GLN A 203 14.38 -19.39 13.10
C GLN A 203 13.76 -18.99 11.77
N LEU A 204 12.45 -18.80 11.75
CA LEU A 204 11.71 -18.40 10.55
C LEU A 204 12.21 -17.08 9.95
N ILE A 205 12.44 -16.06 10.78
CA ILE A 205 12.94 -14.78 10.27
C ILE A 205 14.37 -14.89 9.71
N ILE A 206 15.21 -15.75 10.27
CA ILE A 206 16.55 -16.02 9.73
C ILE A 206 16.45 -16.65 8.33
N ASP A 207 15.59 -17.66 8.17
CA ASP A 207 15.38 -18.33 6.88
C ASP A 207 14.83 -17.37 5.82
N ILE A 208 13.87 -16.50 6.20
CA ILE A 208 13.30 -15.48 5.29
C ILE A 208 14.37 -14.44 4.93
N ALA A 209 15.13 -13.97 5.89
CA ALA A 209 16.17 -12.97 5.66
C ALA A 209 17.26 -13.49 4.70
N ASP A 210 17.68 -14.75 4.88
CA ASP A 210 18.64 -15.40 3.98
C ASP A 210 18.10 -15.49 2.54
N GLN A 211 16.83 -15.89 2.37
CA GLN A 211 16.18 -15.97 1.06
C GLN A 211 16.06 -14.60 0.37
N GLN A 212 15.91 -13.52 1.14
CA GLN A 212 15.76 -12.16 0.64
C GLN A 212 17.07 -11.38 0.58
N GLY A 213 18.19 -11.97 1.02
CA GLY A 213 19.49 -11.30 1.08
C GLY A 213 19.50 -10.14 2.08
N VAL A 214 18.73 -10.23 3.16
CA VAL A 214 18.67 -9.22 4.22
C VAL A 214 19.63 -9.59 5.34
N GLU A 215 20.52 -8.68 5.69
CA GLU A 215 21.50 -8.90 6.76
C GLU A 215 20.98 -8.38 8.12
N PHE A 216 21.30 -9.12 9.17
CA PHE A 216 21.07 -8.68 10.54
C PHE A 216 22.24 -7.81 11.04
N ALA A 217 21.91 -6.79 11.81
CA ALA A 217 22.91 -5.97 12.47
C ALA A 217 23.68 -6.75 13.52
N GLU A 218 24.99 -6.55 13.60
CA GLU A 218 25.78 -6.99 14.74
C GLU A 218 25.44 -6.11 15.95
N LEU A 219 25.31 -6.74 17.12
CA LEU A 219 25.06 -6.02 18.37
C LEU A 219 26.40 -5.51 18.93
N GLU A 220 26.42 -4.25 19.35
CA GLU A 220 27.56 -3.71 20.07
C GLU A 220 27.77 -4.42 21.42
N ASP A 221 29.03 -4.45 21.88
CA ASP A 221 29.41 -5.13 23.12
C ASP A 221 28.61 -4.64 24.34
N ASP A 222 28.37 -3.34 24.46
CA ASP A 222 27.58 -2.73 25.53
C ASP A 222 26.11 -3.21 25.49
N THR A 223 25.51 -3.28 24.30
CA THR A 223 24.16 -3.80 24.10
C THR A 223 24.09 -5.28 24.47
N THR A 224 25.05 -6.07 23.99
CA THR A 224 25.16 -7.50 24.31
C THR A 224 25.30 -7.74 25.81
N GLN A 225 26.09 -6.92 26.50
CA GLN A 225 26.28 -7.03 27.94
C GLN A 225 24.98 -6.71 28.71
N LYS A 226 24.29 -5.62 28.35
CA LYS A 226 23.00 -5.24 28.95
C LYS A 226 21.94 -6.31 28.71
N LEU A 227 21.89 -6.90 27.52
CA LEU A 227 20.95 -8.00 27.24
C LEU A 227 21.22 -9.23 28.12
N LYS A 228 22.50 -9.60 28.34
CA LYS A 228 22.85 -10.72 29.22
C LYS A 228 22.40 -10.50 30.69
N GLU A 229 22.27 -9.25 31.12
CA GLU A 229 21.85 -8.91 32.48
C GLU A 229 20.34 -9.02 32.68
N ILE A 230 19.55 -8.83 31.60
CA ILE A 230 18.08 -8.79 31.65
C ILE A 230 17.42 -10.05 31.10
N LEU A 231 18.09 -10.80 30.21
CA LEU A 231 17.56 -12.03 29.65
C LEU A 231 17.54 -13.17 30.65
N ASP A 232 16.57 -14.04 30.51
CA ASP A 232 16.52 -15.28 31.28
C ASP A 232 17.74 -16.15 31.05
N PRO A 233 18.19 -16.89 32.09
CA PRO A 233 19.33 -17.80 31.96
C PRO A 233 19.14 -18.82 30.83
N GLY A 234 20.12 -18.86 29.90
CA GLY A 234 20.12 -19.78 28.76
C GLY A 234 19.68 -19.13 27.44
N LEU A 235 19.13 -17.93 27.46
CA LEU A 235 18.86 -17.17 26.23
C LEU A 235 20.12 -16.47 25.73
N PRO A 236 20.49 -16.62 24.45
CA PRO A 236 21.65 -15.93 23.89
C PRO A 236 21.33 -14.47 23.59
N ALA A 237 22.22 -13.56 24.01
CA ALA A 237 22.14 -12.13 23.67
C ALA A 237 22.71 -11.90 22.26
N VAL A 238 21.91 -12.18 21.25
CA VAL A 238 22.29 -12.12 19.83
C VAL A 238 21.11 -11.57 19.01
N ASN A 239 21.36 -11.09 17.80
CA ASN A 239 20.35 -10.66 16.83
C ASN A 239 20.22 -11.70 15.70
N PRO A 240 19.03 -12.16 15.36
CA PRO A 240 17.71 -11.93 15.96
C PRO A 240 17.61 -12.37 17.42
N LEU A 241 16.89 -11.61 18.26
CA LEU A 241 16.75 -11.90 19.66
C LEU A 241 15.48 -12.71 19.95
N ASP A 242 15.61 -13.83 20.63
CA ASP A 242 14.51 -14.51 21.33
C ASP A 242 14.54 -14.04 22.80
N ALA A 243 13.50 -13.30 23.18
CA ALA A 243 13.41 -12.73 24.52
C ALA A 243 12.51 -13.53 25.48
N TRP A 244 11.93 -14.63 25.03
CA TRP A 244 10.98 -15.41 25.81
C TRP A 244 11.65 -16.64 26.44
N GLY A 245 11.99 -16.57 27.72
CA GLY A 245 12.58 -17.68 28.47
C GLY A 245 11.59 -18.50 29.27
N LYS A 246 10.84 -17.86 30.17
CA LYS A 246 9.98 -18.53 31.17
C LYS A 246 8.49 -18.34 30.95
N GLY A 247 8.10 -17.57 29.95
CA GLY A 247 6.71 -17.17 29.77
C GLY A 247 6.32 -15.97 30.65
N LEU A 248 5.04 -15.57 30.53
CA LEU A 248 4.46 -14.58 31.43
C LEU A 248 4.21 -15.25 32.78
N GLU A 249 4.98 -14.89 33.79
CA GLU A 249 4.60 -15.11 35.22
C GLU A 249 3.89 -13.85 35.74
#